data_9a5f47c15da26cc2bcdd0eaf62908063
#
_entry.id   9a5f47c15da26cc2bcdd0eaf62908063
#
_cell.length_a   1.000
_cell.length_b   1.000
_cell.length_c   1.000
_cell.angle_alpha   90.00
_cell.angle_beta   90.00
_cell.angle_gamma   90.00
#
_symmetry.space_group_name_H-M   'P 1'
#
loop_
_entity.id
_entity.type
_entity.pdbx_description
1 polymer ?
#
loop_
_entity_poly.entity_id
_entity_poly.type
_entity_poly.pdbx_seq_one_letter_code
_entity_poly.pdbx_strand_id
1 'polypeptide(L)'
;MPLYSPSRLRRTSLMFGTALWIISAGAPLTLCAQQLTGSSSSLDEPASVTTPLPTHELPDSPGALLYPQAAQTPQTPTQPPPQTTNPYAVSPNGTKQTKRVLGIVPNFSSVSADMKLPPQTAKEKFTLAAKNSFDYSSFIIAGIQAGISMNGDSYPEFHQGVAGYGRYYWHTLADTADENFMVGGVGPIVFHQDNRFYTLGHGGFRKRTWYAVTRVLVTRRDNGNSTFNFSEIIGSGAAAGVSTLYYPKNYQTWTKVGQKWLTSDIIDCFNFFWKEYWPDVNKHVFHTN
;
A
#
# COMPACT_ATOMS: atom_id res chain seq x y z
N MET A 1 -61.33 -11.88 -11.20
CA MET A 1 -60.60 -11.37 -10.05
C MET A 1 -59.55 -12.38 -9.69
N PRO A 2 -58.26 -12.14 -9.95
CA PRO A 2 -57.19 -12.82 -9.27
C PRO A 2 -56.40 -11.87 -8.38
N LEU A 3 -56.08 -12.32 -7.19
CA LEU A 3 -55.42 -11.65 -6.09
C LEU A 3 -53.94 -11.37 -6.43
N TYR A 4 -53.56 -10.13 -6.29
CA TYR A 4 -52.20 -9.61 -6.41
C TYR A 4 -51.44 -9.90 -5.10
N SER A 5 -50.39 -10.70 -5.15
CA SER A 5 -49.48 -10.96 -4.02
C SER A 5 -48.26 -10.04 -4.09
N PRO A 6 -47.99 -9.21 -3.10
CA PRO A 6 -46.77 -8.39 -3.02
C PRO A 6 -45.73 -9.05 -2.10
N SER A 7 -44.83 -9.84 -2.67
CA SER A 7 -43.67 -10.32 -1.88
C SER A 7 -42.45 -10.56 -2.77
N ARG A 8 -41.70 -9.53 -3.13
CA ARG A 8 -40.28 -9.61 -3.51
C ARG A 8 -39.64 -8.23 -3.61
N LEU A 9 -39.57 -7.51 -2.50
CA LEU A 9 -38.75 -6.28 -2.41
C LEU A 9 -38.33 -6.04 -0.95
N ARG A 10 -37.48 -6.91 -0.44
CA ARG A 10 -36.77 -6.67 0.80
C ARG A 10 -35.58 -7.66 0.90
N ARG A 11 -34.46 -7.36 0.26
CA ARG A 11 -33.17 -8.02 0.63
C ARG A 11 -31.93 -7.40 0.00
N THR A 12 -31.91 -6.15 -0.41
CA THR A 12 -30.68 -5.53 -0.94
C THR A 12 -30.22 -4.27 -0.18
N SER A 13 -30.86 -3.95 0.95
CA SER A 13 -30.56 -2.68 1.66
C SER A 13 -29.71 -2.83 2.92
N LEU A 14 -29.19 -4.02 3.23
CA LEU A 14 -28.50 -4.25 4.53
C LEU A 14 -26.98 -4.45 4.44
N MET A 15 -26.36 -4.40 3.27
CA MET A 15 -24.91 -4.58 3.15
C MET A 15 -24.10 -3.30 2.92
N PHE A 16 -24.74 -2.16 2.70
CA PHE A 16 -24.03 -0.89 2.54
C PHE A 16 -23.86 -0.07 3.84
N GLY A 17 -24.55 -0.46 4.91
CA GLY A 17 -24.50 0.26 6.18
C GLY A 17 -23.34 -0.07 7.11
N THR A 18 -22.69 -1.21 6.93
CA THR A 18 -21.67 -1.70 7.88
C THR A 18 -20.24 -1.23 7.60
N ALA A 19 -19.94 -0.80 6.38
CA ALA A 19 -18.61 -0.30 6.04
C ALA A 19 -18.35 1.14 6.52
N LEU A 20 -19.42 1.92 6.74
CA LEU A 20 -19.28 3.32 7.18
C LEU A 20 -19.20 3.48 8.70
N TRP A 21 -19.53 2.43 9.47
CA TRP A 21 -19.53 2.45 10.94
C TRP A 21 -18.16 2.18 11.57
N ILE A 22 -17.22 1.62 10.83
CA ILE A 22 -15.89 1.28 11.37
C ILE A 22 -14.97 2.53 11.46
N ILE A 23 -15.30 3.59 10.72
CA ILE A 23 -14.51 4.84 10.72
C ILE A 23 -14.86 5.76 11.92
N SER A 24 -16.00 5.55 12.60
CA SER A 24 -16.44 6.43 13.69
C SER A 24 -16.15 5.91 15.10
N ALA A 25 -15.66 4.69 15.25
CA ALA A 25 -15.31 4.13 16.57
C ALA A 25 -13.85 4.45 16.93
N GLY A 26 -13.53 5.72 17.10
CA GLY A 26 -12.39 6.20 17.85
C GLY A 26 -12.59 5.97 19.35
N ALA A 27 -12.85 4.73 19.78
CA ALA A 27 -12.77 4.38 21.18
C ALA A 27 -11.31 4.42 21.62
N PRO A 28 -10.97 5.04 22.76
CA PRO A 28 -9.62 5.00 23.30
C PRO A 28 -9.31 3.56 23.72
N LEU A 29 -8.49 2.86 22.96
CA LEU A 29 -7.81 1.67 23.41
C LEU A 29 -6.82 2.11 24.49
N THR A 30 -7.27 2.05 25.74
CA THR A 30 -6.40 2.14 26.92
C THR A 30 -5.59 0.85 26.97
N LEU A 31 -4.44 0.84 26.30
CA LEU A 31 -3.48 -0.24 26.44
C LEU A 31 -2.70 0.02 27.73
N CYS A 32 -2.92 -0.83 28.73
CA CYS A 32 -2.13 -0.93 29.95
C CYS A 32 -0.68 -1.25 29.55
N ALA A 33 0.21 -0.26 29.64
CA ALA A 33 1.64 -0.47 29.56
C ALA A 33 2.10 -1.04 30.92
N GLN A 34 2.33 -2.34 30.99
CA GLN A 34 3.10 -2.93 32.07
C GLN A 34 4.58 -2.62 31.88
N GLN A 35 5.14 -1.89 32.82
CA GLN A 35 6.57 -1.69 33.01
C GLN A 35 7.26 -3.06 33.20
N LEU A 36 8.23 -3.34 32.37
CA LEU A 36 9.29 -4.29 32.68
C LEU A 36 10.57 -3.49 32.92
N THR A 37 10.85 -3.32 34.22
CA THR A 37 12.13 -2.87 34.74
C THR A 37 13.12 -4.02 34.75
N GLY A 38 14.34 -3.71 34.29
CA GLY A 38 15.57 -4.26 34.88
C GLY A 38 16.16 -5.48 34.21
N SER A 39 17.29 -5.40 33.60
CA SER A 39 18.56 -5.70 34.24
C SER A 39 19.71 -5.58 33.23
N SER A 40 20.64 -4.76 33.57
CA SER A 40 21.96 -4.64 32.98
C SER A 40 22.82 -5.84 33.37
N SER A 41 23.51 -6.46 32.43
CA SER A 41 24.77 -7.13 32.74
C SER A 41 25.74 -7.05 31.59
N SER A 42 26.89 -6.62 31.97
CA SER A 42 28.14 -6.30 31.33
C SER A 42 28.78 -7.39 30.47
N LEU A 43 29.43 -6.89 29.40
CA LEU A 43 30.82 -7.20 28.94
C LEU A 43 31.28 -8.68 28.97
N ASP A 44 31.61 -9.15 27.75
CA ASP A 44 32.95 -9.67 27.54
C ASP A 44 33.22 -9.84 26.02
N GLU A 45 34.31 -9.19 25.59
CA GLU A 45 34.94 -9.38 24.30
C GLU A 45 35.91 -10.57 24.45
N PRO A 46 36.09 -11.45 23.44
CA PRO A 46 37.43 -11.82 23.10
C PRO A 46 37.77 -11.93 21.61
N ALA A 47 38.88 -11.31 21.32
CA ALA A 47 40.00 -11.81 20.50
C ALA A 47 39.74 -12.27 19.05
N SER A 48 40.31 -11.46 18.16
CA SER A 48 40.72 -11.75 16.81
C SER A 48 41.60 -13.03 16.70
N VAL A 49 41.18 -13.97 15.85
CA VAL A 49 42.05 -15.01 15.32
C VAL A 49 42.13 -14.84 13.81
N THR A 50 43.29 -14.40 13.37
CA THR A 50 43.73 -14.37 11.97
C THR A 50 44.17 -15.78 11.58
N THR A 51 43.55 -16.36 10.57
CA THR A 51 44.04 -17.59 9.93
C THR A 51 44.31 -17.28 8.45
N PRO A 52 45.50 -17.65 7.92
CA PRO A 52 45.87 -17.30 6.55
C PRO A 52 45.22 -18.23 5.52
N LEU A 53 44.88 -17.63 4.38
CA LEU A 53 44.37 -18.30 3.18
C LEU A 53 45.45 -19.18 2.53
N PRO A 54 45.16 -20.41 2.12
CA PRO A 54 46.05 -21.15 1.24
C PRO A 54 45.83 -20.77 -0.20
N THR A 55 46.87 -20.30 -0.85
CA THR A 55 47.04 -20.16 -2.29
C THR A 55 46.97 -21.52 -2.96
N HIS A 56 45.98 -21.75 -3.81
CA HIS A 56 45.94 -22.89 -4.70
C HIS A 56 46.42 -22.45 -6.07
N GLU A 57 47.60 -22.93 -6.47
CA GLU A 57 48.10 -22.87 -7.84
C GLU A 57 47.24 -23.75 -8.75
N LEU A 58 46.92 -23.20 -9.92
CA LEU A 58 46.27 -23.91 -11.04
C LEU A 58 47.30 -24.73 -11.80
N PRO A 59 47.09 -26.02 -12.07
CA PRO A 59 47.89 -26.74 -13.03
C PRO A 59 47.46 -26.50 -14.45
N ASP A 60 48.42 -26.26 -15.33
CA ASP A 60 48.30 -26.18 -16.79
C ASP A 60 47.64 -27.41 -17.40
N SER A 61 46.68 -27.20 -18.25
CA SER A 61 46.01 -28.27 -19.02
C SER A 61 46.58 -28.37 -20.41
N PRO A 62 47.11 -29.52 -20.82
CA PRO A 62 47.24 -29.82 -22.26
C PRO A 62 46.24 -30.90 -22.69
N GLY A 63 45.51 -30.63 -23.74
CA GLY A 63 44.75 -31.66 -24.43
C GLY A 63 43.38 -31.28 -24.90
N ALA A 64 43.33 -30.52 -25.99
CA ALA A 64 42.13 -30.37 -26.78
C ALA A 64 41.80 -31.66 -27.51
N LEU A 65 40.86 -32.45 -27.02
CA LEU A 65 40.25 -33.53 -27.78
C LEU A 65 39.09 -32.94 -28.57
N LEU A 66 39.21 -32.96 -29.89
CA LEU A 66 38.19 -32.62 -30.87
C LEU A 66 37.01 -33.58 -30.77
N TYR A 67 35.94 -33.15 -30.14
CA TYR A 67 34.65 -33.78 -30.31
C TYR A 67 33.93 -33.16 -31.48
N PRO A 68 33.25 -33.96 -32.35
CA PRO A 68 32.49 -33.41 -33.46
C PRO A 68 31.33 -32.56 -32.92
N GLN A 69 31.38 -31.29 -33.24
CA GLN A 69 30.36 -30.33 -32.92
C GLN A 69 29.08 -30.72 -33.66
N ALA A 70 28.09 -31.29 -32.95
CA ALA A 70 26.76 -31.46 -33.48
C ALA A 70 26.23 -30.10 -33.89
N ALA A 71 25.78 -29.96 -35.13
CA ALA A 71 25.22 -28.74 -35.67
C ALA A 71 24.08 -28.25 -34.75
N GLN A 72 24.34 -27.19 -34.01
CA GLN A 72 23.32 -26.49 -33.26
C GLN A 72 22.41 -25.82 -34.31
N THR A 73 21.20 -26.31 -34.41
CA THR A 73 20.11 -25.60 -35.09
C THR A 73 20.09 -24.17 -34.59
N PRO A 74 20.04 -23.13 -35.44
CA PRO A 74 19.97 -21.76 -35.00
C PRO A 74 18.71 -21.59 -34.13
N GLN A 75 18.88 -21.49 -32.81
CA GLN A 75 17.82 -21.08 -31.95
C GLN A 75 17.52 -19.62 -32.30
N THR A 76 16.41 -19.40 -32.95
CA THR A 76 15.81 -18.07 -33.08
C THR A 76 15.82 -17.44 -31.67
N PRO A 77 16.40 -16.25 -31.48
CA PRO A 77 16.38 -15.60 -30.18
C PRO A 77 14.92 -15.48 -29.76
N THR A 78 14.54 -16.22 -28.71
CA THR A 78 13.21 -16.08 -28.10
C THR A 78 13.15 -14.66 -27.57
N GLN A 79 12.52 -13.80 -28.36
CA GLN A 79 12.29 -12.41 -27.97
C GLN A 79 11.57 -12.42 -26.61
N PRO A 80 12.08 -11.73 -25.58
CA PRO A 80 11.38 -11.67 -24.30
C PRO A 80 9.95 -11.24 -24.56
N PRO A 81 8.96 -11.82 -23.89
CA PRO A 81 7.56 -11.43 -24.09
C PRO A 81 7.44 -9.91 -23.96
N PRO A 82 6.70 -9.24 -24.86
CA PRO A 82 6.59 -7.79 -24.87
C PRO A 82 6.16 -7.32 -23.49
N GLN A 83 7.01 -6.54 -22.85
CA GLN A 83 6.69 -5.93 -21.55
C GLN A 83 5.63 -4.86 -21.81
N THR A 84 4.43 -5.11 -21.35
CA THR A 84 3.40 -4.08 -21.40
C THR A 84 3.74 -2.96 -20.42
N THR A 85 3.62 -1.73 -20.89
CA THR A 85 3.78 -0.54 -20.03
C THR A 85 2.45 -0.09 -19.41
N ASN A 86 1.34 -0.72 -19.82
CA ASN A 86 0.01 -0.36 -19.34
C ASN A 86 -0.37 -1.18 -18.09
N PRO A 87 -0.40 -0.57 -16.88
CA PRO A 87 -0.75 -1.26 -15.64
C PRO A 87 -2.21 -1.75 -15.59
N TYR A 88 -3.07 -1.22 -16.46
CA TYR A 88 -4.49 -1.55 -16.55
C TYR A 88 -4.83 -2.50 -17.70
N ALA A 89 -3.84 -3.05 -18.36
CA ALA A 89 -4.10 -4.07 -19.38
C ALA A 89 -4.80 -5.28 -18.76
N VAL A 90 -5.63 -5.95 -19.55
CA VAL A 90 -6.26 -7.21 -19.13
C VAL A 90 -5.16 -8.24 -18.96
N SER A 91 -5.11 -8.87 -17.80
CA SER A 91 -4.15 -9.94 -17.53
C SER A 91 -4.52 -11.24 -18.26
N PRO A 92 -3.56 -12.18 -18.41
CA PRO A 92 -3.86 -13.50 -18.99
C PRO A 92 -4.98 -14.27 -18.30
N ASN A 93 -5.22 -14.02 -17.03
CA ASN A 93 -6.32 -14.63 -16.26
C ASN A 93 -7.63 -13.81 -16.30
N GLY A 94 -7.71 -12.79 -17.13
CA GLY A 94 -8.90 -11.94 -17.30
C GLY A 94 -9.09 -10.87 -16.22
N THR A 95 -8.11 -10.68 -15.31
CA THR A 95 -8.16 -9.64 -14.28
C THR A 95 -7.81 -8.29 -14.92
N LYS A 96 -8.60 -7.25 -14.63
CA LYS A 96 -8.39 -5.89 -15.15
C LYS A 96 -8.58 -4.87 -14.04
N GLN A 97 -7.56 -4.09 -13.76
CA GLN A 97 -7.67 -2.93 -12.88
C GLN A 97 -8.19 -1.71 -13.64
N THR A 98 -8.80 -0.81 -12.92
CA THR A 98 -9.25 0.47 -13.44
C THR A 98 -8.54 1.62 -12.72
N LYS A 99 -8.49 2.78 -13.38
CA LYS A 99 -7.87 3.98 -12.81
C LYS A 99 -8.61 4.50 -11.56
N ARG A 100 -9.88 4.13 -11.38
CA ARG A 100 -10.71 4.56 -10.26
C ARG A 100 -11.57 3.40 -9.75
N VAL A 101 -11.77 3.36 -8.45
CA VAL A 101 -12.74 2.51 -7.78
C VAL A 101 -14.06 3.25 -7.69
N LEU A 102 -15.17 2.60 -8.05
CA LEU A 102 -16.50 3.23 -8.13
C LEU A 102 -16.57 4.54 -8.95
N GLY A 103 -15.60 4.75 -9.85
CA GLY A 103 -15.48 5.99 -10.61
C GLY A 103 -15.02 7.21 -9.81
N ILE A 104 -14.85 7.09 -8.49
CA ILE A 104 -14.54 8.20 -7.57
C ILE A 104 -13.14 8.02 -6.98
N VAL A 105 -12.89 6.97 -6.22
CA VAL A 105 -11.65 6.78 -5.45
C VAL A 105 -10.47 6.52 -6.38
N PRO A 106 -9.35 7.24 -6.24
CA PRO A 106 -8.18 7.05 -7.11
C PRO A 106 -7.57 5.67 -6.91
N ASN A 107 -7.22 5.03 -8.01
CA ASN A 107 -6.61 3.71 -8.05
C ASN A 107 -5.39 3.69 -8.99
N PHE A 108 -4.68 4.83 -9.07
CA PHE A 108 -3.61 5.03 -10.04
C PHE A 108 -2.39 4.14 -9.79
N SER A 109 -2.21 3.68 -8.56
CA SER A 109 -1.12 2.79 -8.18
C SER A 109 -1.41 1.30 -8.41
N SER A 110 -2.64 0.91 -8.77
CA SER A 110 -2.98 -0.52 -8.93
C SER A 110 -2.60 -1.07 -10.30
N VAL A 111 -2.16 -2.32 -10.30
CA VAL A 111 -1.73 -3.06 -11.48
C VAL A 111 -2.54 -4.35 -11.58
N SER A 112 -2.98 -4.71 -12.78
CA SER A 112 -3.68 -5.96 -13.04
C SER A 112 -2.82 -7.17 -12.68
N ALA A 113 -3.47 -8.30 -12.35
CA ALA A 113 -2.77 -9.53 -11.96
C ALA A 113 -1.78 -10.01 -13.04
N ASP A 114 -0.71 -10.65 -12.58
CA ASP A 114 0.31 -11.29 -13.45
C ASP A 114 1.07 -10.33 -14.40
N MET A 115 0.89 -9.02 -14.22
CA MET A 115 1.59 -8.03 -15.03
C MET A 115 3.01 -7.79 -14.49
N LYS A 116 3.97 -7.70 -15.41
CA LYS A 116 5.34 -7.28 -15.12
C LYS A 116 5.58 -5.93 -15.78
N LEU A 117 5.81 -4.92 -14.99
CA LEU A 117 6.06 -3.56 -15.43
C LEU A 117 7.54 -3.20 -15.23
N PRO A 118 8.09 -2.31 -16.06
CA PRO A 118 9.45 -1.81 -15.83
C PRO A 118 9.53 -1.04 -14.52
N PRO A 119 10.74 -0.92 -13.91
CA PRO A 119 10.98 -0.09 -12.75
C PRO A 119 10.53 1.35 -12.99
N GLN A 120 9.99 1.98 -11.95
CA GLN A 120 9.59 3.38 -12.01
C GLN A 120 10.80 4.29 -11.75
N THR A 121 10.85 5.37 -12.49
CA THR A 121 11.78 6.47 -12.22
C THR A 121 11.32 7.26 -10.98
N ALA A 122 12.24 8.01 -10.35
CA ALA A 122 11.91 8.89 -9.23
C ALA A 122 10.80 9.89 -9.60
N LYS A 123 10.86 10.44 -10.82
CA LYS A 123 9.83 11.36 -11.34
C LYS A 123 8.44 10.69 -11.42
N GLU A 124 8.36 9.44 -11.86
CA GLU A 124 7.10 8.70 -11.95
C GLU A 124 6.53 8.41 -10.57
N LYS A 125 7.38 8.03 -9.59
CA LYS A 125 6.98 7.82 -8.20
C LYS A 125 6.37 9.08 -7.60
N PHE A 126 7.04 10.23 -7.73
CA PHE A 126 6.51 11.52 -7.28
C PHE A 126 5.25 11.95 -8.04
N THR A 127 5.21 11.75 -9.35
CA THR A 127 4.01 12.06 -10.15
C THR A 127 2.81 11.24 -9.69
N LEU A 128 3.02 9.97 -9.34
CA LEU A 128 1.96 9.10 -8.84
C LEU A 128 1.48 9.56 -7.46
N ALA A 129 2.40 9.90 -6.55
CA ALA A 129 2.08 10.47 -5.24
C ALA A 129 1.28 11.78 -5.37
N ALA A 130 1.71 12.68 -6.25
CA ALA A 130 0.99 13.92 -6.52
C ALA A 130 -0.41 13.70 -7.10
N LYS A 131 -0.57 12.76 -8.03
CA LYS A 131 -1.89 12.38 -8.56
C LYS A 131 -2.82 11.82 -7.48
N ASN A 132 -2.31 11.02 -6.56
CA ASN A 132 -3.10 10.50 -5.45
C ASN A 132 -3.47 11.61 -4.46
N SER A 133 -2.57 12.57 -4.19
CA SER A 133 -2.80 13.67 -3.24
C SER A 133 -3.77 14.72 -3.77
N PHE A 134 -3.65 15.09 -5.05
CA PHE A 134 -4.37 16.23 -5.63
C PHE A 134 -5.42 15.84 -6.67
N ASP A 135 -5.91 14.60 -6.60
CA ASP A 135 -7.08 14.20 -7.36
C ASP A 135 -8.34 14.85 -6.77
N TYR A 136 -9.33 15.17 -7.63
CA TYR A 136 -10.58 15.79 -7.17
C TYR A 136 -11.28 15.00 -6.05
N SER A 137 -11.15 13.68 -6.08
CA SER A 137 -11.75 12.80 -5.08
C SER A 137 -11.07 12.93 -3.72
N SER A 138 -9.78 13.23 -3.67
CA SER A 138 -9.05 13.48 -2.42
C SER A 138 -9.62 14.69 -1.68
N PHE A 139 -10.00 15.74 -2.41
CA PHE A 139 -10.68 16.91 -1.84
C PHE A 139 -12.07 16.56 -1.29
N ILE A 140 -12.84 15.74 -2.02
CA ILE A 140 -14.17 15.30 -1.57
C ILE A 140 -14.05 14.40 -0.33
N ILE A 141 -13.13 13.43 -0.34
CA ILE A 141 -12.92 12.50 0.76
C ILE A 141 -12.41 13.25 1.99
N ALA A 142 -11.46 14.17 1.84
CA ALA A 142 -10.98 15.03 2.92
C ALA A 142 -12.13 15.87 3.53
N GLY A 143 -13.06 16.37 2.70
CA GLY A 143 -14.24 17.07 3.17
C GLY A 143 -15.18 16.21 4.01
N ILE A 144 -15.42 14.99 3.58
CA ILE A 144 -16.24 14.03 4.33
C ILE A 144 -15.55 13.66 5.66
N GLN A 145 -14.25 13.35 5.63
CA GLN A 145 -13.49 13.02 6.83
C GLN A 145 -13.42 14.19 7.82
N ALA A 146 -13.24 15.41 7.32
CA ALA A 146 -13.27 16.62 8.14
C ALA A 146 -14.62 16.80 8.84
N GLY A 147 -15.73 16.55 8.12
CA GLY A 147 -17.09 16.60 8.70
C GLY A 147 -17.29 15.55 9.79
N ILE A 148 -16.82 14.32 9.58
CA ILE A 148 -16.87 13.24 10.58
C ILE A 148 -16.02 13.60 11.80
N SER A 149 -14.80 14.09 11.59
CA SER A 149 -13.87 14.46 12.67
C SER A 149 -14.41 15.64 13.49
N MET A 150 -15.02 16.63 12.83
CA MET A 150 -15.66 17.75 13.49
C MET A 150 -16.90 17.31 14.31
N ASN A 151 -17.74 16.43 13.74
CA ASN A 151 -18.91 15.91 14.46
C ASN A 151 -18.51 15.06 15.69
N GLY A 152 -17.38 14.36 15.61
CA GLY A 152 -16.80 13.59 16.72
C GLY A 152 -15.95 14.41 17.69
N ASP A 153 -15.84 15.73 17.48
CA ASP A 153 -15.01 16.65 18.29
C ASP A 153 -13.57 16.13 18.51
N SER A 154 -12.99 15.59 17.44
CA SER A 154 -11.67 14.94 17.49
C SER A 154 -10.55 15.89 17.92
N TYR A 155 -10.71 17.17 17.65
CA TYR A 155 -9.80 18.26 18.02
C TYR A 155 -10.61 19.46 18.53
N PRO A 156 -10.95 19.51 19.83
CA PRO A 156 -11.80 20.57 20.41
C PRO A 156 -11.30 21.99 20.14
N GLU A 157 -9.95 22.16 20.02
CA GLU A 157 -9.34 23.46 19.71
C GLU A 157 -9.68 24.00 18.32
N PHE A 158 -10.18 23.16 17.43
CA PHE A 158 -10.63 23.62 16.11
C PHE A 158 -12.00 24.23 16.16
N HIS A 159 -12.77 23.99 17.25
CA HIS A 159 -14.14 24.41 17.45
C HIS A 159 -15.12 23.86 16.40
N GLN A 160 -16.38 24.17 16.58
CA GLN A 160 -17.47 23.79 15.67
C GLN A 160 -17.80 24.90 14.65
N GLY A 161 -18.68 24.60 13.71
CA GLY A 161 -19.18 25.55 12.71
C GLY A 161 -18.26 25.66 11.48
N VAL A 162 -18.55 26.63 10.62
CA VAL A 162 -17.85 26.78 9.31
C VAL A 162 -16.35 26.98 9.47
N ALA A 163 -15.93 27.81 10.43
CA ALA A 163 -14.50 28.05 10.68
C ALA A 163 -13.81 26.80 11.25
N GLY A 164 -14.49 26.06 12.15
CA GLY A 164 -14.01 24.77 12.63
C GLY A 164 -13.86 23.77 11.51
N TYR A 165 -14.91 23.61 10.68
CA TYR A 165 -14.88 22.73 9.51
C TYR A 165 -13.69 23.04 8.58
N GLY A 166 -13.42 24.32 8.29
CA GLY A 166 -12.29 24.74 7.49
C GLY A 166 -10.94 24.30 8.09
N ARG A 167 -10.80 24.35 9.44
CA ARG A 167 -9.59 23.86 10.13
C ARG A 167 -9.46 22.36 10.02
N TYR A 168 -10.50 21.58 10.28
CA TYR A 168 -10.48 20.12 10.07
C TYR A 168 -10.17 19.76 8.63
N TYR A 169 -10.79 20.46 7.67
CA TYR A 169 -10.62 20.18 6.24
C TYR A 169 -9.17 20.34 5.76
N TRP A 170 -8.55 21.48 6.03
CA TRP A 170 -7.18 21.69 5.54
C TRP A 170 -6.18 20.78 6.23
N HIS A 171 -6.35 20.46 7.52
CA HIS A 171 -5.49 19.51 8.22
C HIS A 171 -5.62 18.10 7.64
N THR A 172 -6.84 17.64 7.39
CA THR A 172 -7.07 16.33 6.75
C THR A 172 -6.47 16.27 5.36
N LEU A 173 -6.61 17.34 4.58
CA LEU A 173 -6.03 17.41 3.24
C LEU A 173 -4.50 17.42 3.29
N ALA A 174 -3.92 18.16 4.22
CA ALA A 174 -2.48 18.19 4.43
C ALA A 174 -1.93 16.83 4.89
N ASP A 175 -2.61 16.17 5.84
CA ASP A 175 -2.27 14.81 6.29
C ASP A 175 -2.25 13.82 5.13
N THR A 176 -3.29 13.83 4.29
CA THR A 176 -3.39 12.96 3.12
C THR A 176 -2.28 13.23 2.10
N ALA A 177 -1.97 14.51 1.86
CA ALA A 177 -0.89 14.87 0.94
C ALA A 177 0.48 14.44 1.48
N ASP A 178 0.76 14.73 2.75
CA ASP A 178 2.00 14.39 3.42
C ASP A 178 2.24 12.86 3.39
N GLU A 179 1.23 12.09 3.73
CA GLU A 179 1.28 10.63 3.68
C GLU A 179 1.54 10.11 2.27
N ASN A 180 0.80 10.56 1.28
CA ASN A 180 1.00 10.15 -0.12
C ASN A 180 2.42 10.49 -0.62
N PHE A 181 2.97 11.63 -0.22
CA PHE A 181 4.34 11.99 -0.60
C PHE A 181 5.39 11.19 0.14
N MET A 182 5.21 10.92 1.44
CA MET A 182 6.16 10.14 2.23
C MET A 182 6.14 8.67 1.83
N VAL A 183 4.96 8.05 1.77
CA VAL A 183 4.78 6.63 1.46
C VAL A 183 4.89 6.33 -0.03
N GLY A 184 4.30 7.18 -0.88
CA GLY A 184 4.25 6.97 -2.32
C GLY A 184 5.38 7.61 -3.12
N GLY A 185 6.07 8.60 -2.57
CA GLY A 185 7.14 9.37 -3.22
C GLY A 185 8.50 9.13 -2.61
N VAL A 186 8.78 9.75 -1.45
CA VAL A 186 10.09 9.76 -0.81
C VAL A 186 10.54 8.36 -0.41
N GLY A 187 9.69 7.62 0.31
CA GLY A 187 10.01 6.26 0.76
C GLY A 187 10.43 5.33 -0.38
N PRO A 188 9.64 5.18 -1.45
CA PRO A 188 10.00 4.33 -2.58
C PRO A 188 11.28 4.72 -3.30
N ILE A 189 11.65 6.00 -3.29
CA ILE A 189 12.92 6.45 -3.87
C ILE A 189 14.08 6.07 -2.96
N VAL A 190 13.98 6.37 -1.66
CA VAL A 190 15.04 6.11 -0.67
C VAL A 190 15.31 4.60 -0.52
N PHE A 191 14.25 3.79 -0.47
CA PHE A 191 14.35 2.33 -0.25
C PHE A 191 14.38 1.51 -1.55
N HIS A 192 14.38 2.15 -2.73
CA HIS A 192 14.34 1.48 -4.04
C HIS A 192 13.17 0.49 -4.16
N GLN A 193 11.98 0.94 -3.75
CA GLN A 193 10.75 0.15 -3.73
C GLN A 193 9.77 0.61 -4.80
N ASP A 194 8.99 -0.33 -5.31
CA ASP A 194 7.90 -0.04 -6.24
C ASP A 194 6.64 0.33 -5.43
N ASN A 195 6.10 1.52 -5.66
CA ASN A 195 4.92 2.02 -4.97
C ASN A 195 3.59 1.57 -5.60
N ARG A 196 3.64 0.61 -6.54
CA ARG A 196 2.46 0.04 -7.18
C ARG A 196 1.94 -1.17 -6.41
N PHE A 197 0.62 -1.28 -6.33
CA PHE A 197 -0.06 -2.46 -5.81
C PHE A 197 -0.32 -3.46 -6.93
N TYR A 198 0.27 -4.62 -6.86
CA TYR A 198 0.07 -5.71 -7.81
C TYR A 198 -1.03 -6.63 -7.31
N THR A 199 -2.16 -6.67 -8.04
CA THR A 199 -3.28 -7.56 -7.73
C THR A 199 -2.85 -9.01 -7.81
N LEU A 200 -3.27 -9.86 -6.86
CA LEU A 200 -3.07 -11.30 -6.96
C LEU A 200 -4.06 -11.93 -7.96
N GLY A 201 -5.32 -11.54 -7.89
CA GLY A 201 -6.37 -11.90 -8.86
C GLY A 201 -6.77 -13.36 -8.92
N HIS A 202 -6.13 -14.26 -8.17
CA HIS A 202 -6.40 -15.70 -8.19
C HIS A 202 -6.29 -16.33 -6.81
N GLY A 203 -6.97 -17.47 -6.64
CA GLY A 203 -7.04 -18.19 -5.36
C GLY A 203 -8.31 -17.89 -4.58
N GLY A 204 -8.48 -18.58 -3.46
CA GLY A 204 -9.66 -18.43 -2.61
C GLY A 204 -9.61 -17.13 -1.78
N PHE A 205 -10.78 -16.75 -1.22
CA PHE A 205 -10.96 -15.53 -0.43
C PHE A 205 -9.88 -15.35 0.65
N ARG A 206 -9.62 -16.37 1.46
CA ARG A 206 -8.63 -16.30 2.55
C ARG A 206 -7.21 -15.99 2.05
N LYS A 207 -6.78 -16.62 0.94
CA LYS A 207 -5.45 -16.39 0.36
C LYS A 207 -5.31 -14.96 -0.15
N ARG A 208 -6.30 -14.45 -0.87
CA ARG A 208 -6.31 -13.10 -1.43
C ARG A 208 -6.37 -12.04 -0.34
N THR A 209 -7.23 -12.22 0.66
CA THR A 209 -7.31 -11.32 1.83
C THR A 209 -5.97 -11.24 2.56
N TRP A 210 -5.36 -12.40 2.85
CA TRP A 210 -4.05 -12.42 3.50
C TRP A 210 -2.98 -11.74 2.66
N TYR A 211 -2.97 -11.99 1.36
CA TYR A 211 -2.07 -11.33 0.43
C TYR A 211 -2.26 -9.80 0.48
N ALA A 212 -3.49 -9.31 0.36
CA ALA A 212 -3.79 -7.88 0.33
C ALA A 212 -3.36 -7.19 1.64
N VAL A 213 -3.76 -7.73 2.78
CA VAL A 213 -3.44 -7.14 4.10
C VAL A 213 -1.94 -7.14 4.37
N THR A 214 -1.23 -8.20 3.97
CA THR A 214 0.23 -8.25 4.16
C THR A 214 1.01 -7.29 3.25
N ARG A 215 0.38 -6.63 2.27
CA ARG A 215 1.04 -5.61 1.43
C ARG A 215 1.47 -4.37 2.19
N VAL A 216 0.88 -4.07 3.32
CA VAL A 216 1.39 -3.05 4.24
C VAL A 216 2.82 -3.40 4.71
N LEU A 217 3.09 -4.68 4.97
CA LEU A 217 4.39 -5.15 5.46
C LEU A 217 5.34 -5.63 4.37
N VAL A 218 4.82 -6.03 3.19
CA VAL A 218 5.62 -6.64 2.12
C VAL A 218 5.30 -5.97 0.79
N THR A 219 6.30 -5.42 0.14
CA THR A 219 6.19 -4.80 -1.19
C THR A 219 7.21 -5.41 -2.16
N ARG A 220 7.33 -4.82 -3.35
CA ARG A 220 8.35 -5.18 -4.34
C ARG A 220 9.44 -4.10 -4.37
N ARG A 221 10.66 -4.52 -4.63
CA ARG A 221 11.74 -3.62 -5.04
C ARG A 221 11.62 -3.28 -6.51
N ASP A 222 12.33 -2.25 -6.95
CA ASP A 222 12.42 -1.87 -8.37
C ASP A 222 12.96 -3.01 -9.26
N ASN A 223 13.71 -3.96 -8.70
CA ASN A 223 14.16 -5.18 -9.40
C ASN A 223 13.11 -6.31 -9.44
N GLY A 224 11.91 -6.10 -8.89
CA GLY A 224 10.79 -7.05 -8.86
C GLY A 224 10.80 -8.04 -7.69
N ASN A 225 11.85 -8.08 -6.88
CA ASN A 225 11.93 -8.98 -5.72
C ASN A 225 11.06 -8.48 -4.56
N SER A 226 10.49 -9.40 -3.79
CA SER A 226 9.74 -9.06 -2.57
C SER A 226 10.69 -8.59 -1.46
N THR A 227 10.27 -7.58 -0.70
CA THR A 227 11.00 -7.02 0.44
C THR A 227 10.03 -6.52 1.50
N PHE A 228 10.54 -6.27 2.71
CA PHE A 228 9.77 -5.56 3.72
C PHE A 228 9.43 -4.15 3.22
N ASN A 229 8.21 -3.69 3.49
CA ASN A 229 7.70 -2.41 3.00
C ASN A 229 8.18 -1.24 3.89
N PHE A 230 9.46 -0.88 3.74
CA PHE A 230 10.04 0.25 4.47
C PHE A 230 9.36 1.57 4.10
N SER A 231 8.94 1.73 2.84
CA SER A 231 8.25 2.92 2.38
C SER A 231 6.94 3.15 3.11
N GLU A 232 6.19 2.08 3.36
CA GLU A 232 4.94 2.13 4.11
C GLU A 232 5.21 2.45 5.58
N ILE A 233 5.92 1.58 6.27
CA ILE A 233 6.07 1.65 7.72
C ILE A 233 6.86 2.89 8.16
N ILE A 234 7.99 3.18 7.52
CA ILE A 234 8.80 4.36 7.87
C ILE A 234 8.18 5.63 7.29
N GLY A 235 7.63 5.56 6.07
CA GLY A 235 7.01 6.70 5.41
C GLY A 235 5.77 7.19 6.15
N SER A 236 4.84 6.30 6.53
CA SER A 236 3.64 6.64 7.31
C SER A 236 4.00 7.15 8.71
N GLY A 237 5.02 6.55 9.35
CA GLY A 237 5.54 7.04 10.63
C GLY A 237 6.14 8.45 10.51
N ALA A 238 6.90 8.73 9.46
CA ALA A 238 7.46 10.05 9.18
C ALA A 238 6.36 11.07 8.87
N ALA A 239 5.37 10.71 8.05
CA ALA A 239 4.21 11.54 7.76
C ALA A 239 3.42 11.86 9.04
N ALA A 240 3.18 10.87 9.90
CA ALA A 240 2.54 11.09 11.19
C ALA A 240 3.34 12.06 12.08
N GLY A 241 4.67 11.96 12.05
CA GLY A 241 5.55 12.89 12.77
C GLY A 241 5.47 14.31 12.22
N VAL A 242 5.58 14.50 10.91
CA VAL A 242 5.45 15.81 10.25
C VAL A 242 4.06 16.39 10.48
N SER A 243 3.03 15.58 10.33
CA SER A 243 1.64 15.97 10.55
C SER A 243 1.43 16.61 11.92
N THR A 244 1.99 16.04 12.98
CA THR A 244 1.80 16.60 14.34
C THR A 244 2.36 18.01 14.51
N LEU A 245 3.32 18.45 13.68
CA LEU A 245 3.93 19.78 13.80
C LEU A 245 2.96 20.93 13.52
N TYR A 246 1.95 20.70 12.68
CA TYR A 246 0.93 21.73 12.37
C TYR A 246 -0.39 21.55 13.11
N TYR A 247 -0.49 20.55 14.00
CA TYR A 247 -1.61 20.41 14.93
C TYR A 247 -1.39 21.22 16.23
N PRO A 248 -2.46 21.50 17.00
CA PRO A 248 -2.35 22.20 18.27
C PRO A 248 -1.36 21.50 19.22
N LYS A 249 -0.66 22.28 20.05
CA LYS A 249 0.42 21.81 20.94
C LYS A 249 0.05 20.59 21.80
N ASN A 250 -1.21 20.49 22.23
CA ASN A 250 -1.71 19.37 23.03
C ASN A 250 -1.68 18.01 22.27
N TYR A 251 -1.57 18.06 20.93
CA TYR A 251 -1.49 16.89 20.06
C TYR A 251 -0.08 16.62 19.52
N GLN A 252 0.89 17.46 19.85
CA GLN A 252 2.30 17.29 19.45
C GLN A 252 3.02 16.34 20.41
N THR A 253 2.54 15.10 20.52
CA THR A 253 3.08 14.08 21.42
C THR A 253 3.39 12.78 20.68
N TRP A 254 4.38 12.04 21.16
CA TRP A 254 4.74 10.74 20.59
C TRP A 254 3.57 9.76 20.57
N THR A 255 2.69 9.85 21.57
CA THR A 255 1.46 9.03 21.61
C THR A 255 0.55 9.35 20.42
N LYS A 256 0.39 10.64 20.08
CA LYS A 256 -0.42 11.06 18.94
C LYS A 256 0.23 10.68 17.60
N VAL A 257 1.55 10.79 17.49
CA VAL A 257 2.30 10.27 16.33
C VAL A 257 2.02 8.78 16.16
N GLY A 258 2.19 7.98 17.21
CA GLY A 258 1.93 6.55 17.16
C GLY A 258 0.48 6.18 16.83
N GLN A 259 -0.49 6.93 17.37
CA GLN A 259 -1.91 6.74 17.04
C GLN A 259 -2.19 7.03 15.55
N LYS A 260 -1.69 8.16 15.03
CA LYS A 260 -1.84 8.50 13.60
C LYS A 260 -1.19 7.45 12.72
N TRP A 261 0.05 7.08 13.01
CA TRP A 261 0.80 6.07 12.29
C TRP A 261 0.02 4.74 12.23
N LEU A 262 -0.37 4.18 13.37
CA LEU A 262 -1.11 2.93 13.41
C LEU A 262 -2.46 3.02 12.67
N THR A 263 -3.16 4.15 12.81
CA THR A 263 -4.45 4.36 12.13
C THR A 263 -4.26 4.39 10.61
N SER A 264 -3.21 5.04 10.14
CA SER A 264 -2.85 5.07 8.72
C SER A 264 -2.58 3.67 8.18
N ASP A 265 -1.69 2.91 8.80
CA ASP A 265 -1.37 1.53 8.39
C ASP A 265 -2.62 0.62 8.36
N ILE A 266 -3.57 0.81 9.30
CA ILE A 266 -4.84 0.08 9.30
C ILE A 266 -5.72 0.49 8.11
N ILE A 267 -5.80 1.78 7.81
CA ILE A 267 -6.55 2.28 6.65
C ILE A 267 -5.96 1.71 5.36
N ASP A 268 -4.63 1.63 5.26
CA ASP A 268 -3.97 1.07 4.09
C ASP A 268 -4.16 -0.45 3.95
N CYS A 269 -4.29 -1.19 5.04
CA CYS A 269 -4.76 -2.57 4.98
C CYS A 269 -6.12 -2.68 4.26
N PHE A 270 -7.08 -1.80 4.58
CA PHE A 270 -8.39 -1.77 3.92
C PHE A 270 -8.29 -1.31 2.47
N ASN A 271 -7.44 -0.34 2.17
CA ASN A 271 -7.17 0.12 0.82
C ASN A 271 -6.64 -1.02 -0.07
N PHE A 272 -5.65 -1.78 0.42
CA PHE A 272 -5.09 -2.91 -0.32
C PHE A 272 -6.11 -4.05 -0.47
N PHE A 273 -6.90 -4.34 0.57
CA PHE A 273 -8.00 -5.27 0.48
C PHE A 273 -8.98 -4.86 -0.63
N TRP A 274 -9.40 -3.60 -0.64
CA TRP A 274 -10.33 -3.09 -1.64
C TRP A 274 -9.74 -3.12 -3.06
N LYS A 275 -8.49 -2.73 -3.22
CA LYS A 275 -7.77 -2.81 -4.51
C LYS A 275 -7.67 -4.24 -5.04
N GLU A 276 -7.51 -5.22 -4.16
CA GLU A 276 -7.44 -6.64 -4.54
C GLU A 276 -8.77 -7.16 -5.09
N TYR A 277 -9.89 -6.77 -4.50
CA TYR A 277 -11.21 -7.26 -4.89
C TYR A 277 -11.92 -6.38 -5.91
N TRP A 278 -11.44 -5.18 -6.14
CA TRP A 278 -12.06 -4.25 -7.06
C TRP A 278 -12.29 -4.80 -8.47
N PRO A 279 -11.36 -5.52 -9.11
CA PRO A 279 -11.59 -6.11 -10.43
C PRO A 279 -12.80 -7.04 -10.48
N ASP A 280 -13.00 -7.84 -9.44
CA ASP A 280 -14.13 -8.76 -9.35
C ASP A 280 -15.44 -8.00 -9.17
N VAL A 281 -15.47 -7.02 -8.27
CA VAL A 281 -16.63 -6.14 -8.07
C VAL A 281 -16.97 -5.40 -9.36
N ASN A 282 -15.96 -4.84 -10.04
CA ASN A 282 -16.15 -4.11 -11.29
C ASN A 282 -16.74 -5.00 -12.39
N LYS A 283 -16.23 -6.22 -12.52
CA LYS A 283 -16.73 -7.19 -13.49
C LYS A 283 -18.16 -7.64 -13.21
N HIS A 284 -18.50 -7.94 -11.94
CA HIS A 284 -19.79 -8.51 -11.60
C HIS A 284 -20.91 -7.47 -11.41
N VAL A 285 -20.57 -6.28 -10.93
CA VAL A 285 -21.55 -5.23 -10.62
C VAL A 285 -21.73 -4.28 -11.80
N PHE A 286 -20.64 -3.85 -12.43
CA PHE A 286 -20.68 -2.83 -13.48
C PHE A 286 -20.58 -3.39 -14.89
N HIS A 287 -20.39 -4.72 -15.05
CA HIS A 287 -20.34 -5.42 -16.33
C HIS A 287 -19.34 -4.80 -17.32
N THR A 288 -18.29 -4.15 -16.83
CA THR A 288 -17.24 -3.57 -17.68
C THR A 288 -16.17 -4.63 -17.96
N ASN A 289 -16.11 -5.04 -19.23
CA ASN A 289 -15.07 -5.95 -19.76
C ASN A 289 -13.74 -5.22 -19.97
#